data_2db1bb3a0bd93ed6afd8b94a93da3543
#
_entry.id   2db1bb3a0bd93ed6afd8b94a93da3543
#
_cell.length_a   1.000
_cell.length_b   1.000
_cell.length_c   1.000
_cell.angle_alpha   90.00
_cell.angle_beta   90.00
_cell.angle_gamma   90.00
#
_symmetry.space_group_name_H-M   'P 1'
#
loop_
_entity.id
_entity.type
_entity.pdbx_description
1 polymer ?
#
loop_
_entity_poly.entity_id
_entity_poly.type
_entity_poly.pdbx_seq_one_letter_code
_entity_poly.pdbx_strand_id
1 'polypeptide(L)' 'TVSKAVVVRTKKEIRRANGSYIRFDDNAVVLLNNQGEMRGTRIFGPVARELRDQYMKIISLAPEVL' A
#
# COMPACT_ATOMS: atom_id res chain seq x y z
N THR A 1 11.04 -14.60 -12.12
CA THR A 1 10.15 -13.70 -12.85
C THR A 1 10.09 -12.34 -12.19
N VAL A 2 9.94 -11.32 -12.99
CA VAL A 2 9.82 -9.93 -12.53
C VAL A 2 8.33 -9.56 -12.51
N SER A 3 7.87 -8.96 -11.43
CA SER A 3 6.48 -8.52 -11.29
C SER A 3 6.45 -7.09 -10.80
N LYS A 4 5.42 -6.35 -11.20
CA LYS A 4 5.15 -5.03 -10.64
C LYS A 4 4.49 -5.19 -9.29
N ALA A 5 4.82 -4.31 -8.36
CA ALA A 5 4.25 -4.32 -7.02
C ALA A 5 4.15 -2.91 -6.48
N VAL A 6 3.23 -2.71 -5.55
CA VAL A 6 3.06 -1.45 -4.85
C VAL A 6 3.43 -1.67 -3.39
N VAL A 7 4.32 -0.84 -2.87
CA VAL A 7 4.65 -0.86 -1.45
C VAL A 7 3.50 -0.22 -0.69
N VAL A 8 2.85 -0.99 0.19
CA VAL A 8 1.69 -0.51 0.93
C VAL A 8 2.01 -0.09 2.35
N ARG A 9 3.11 -0.60 2.92
CA ARG A 9 3.59 -0.14 4.21
C ARG A 9 5.07 -0.47 4.39
N THR A 10 5.74 0.31 5.25
CA THR A 10 7.16 0.15 5.52
C THR A 10 7.44 0.29 7.01
N LYS A 11 8.48 -0.41 7.47
CA LYS A 11 8.99 -0.23 8.84
C LYS A 11 9.73 1.08 8.99
N LYS A 12 10.35 1.56 7.92
CA LYS A 12 11.05 2.84 7.96
C LYS A 12 10.04 3.98 7.95
N GLU A 13 10.29 5.01 8.75
CA GLU A 13 9.45 6.20 8.80
C GLU A 13 9.39 6.89 7.44
N ILE A 14 8.19 7.35 7.08
CA ILE A 14 7.98 8.14 5.87
C ILE A 14 7.32 9.44 6.31
N ARG A 15 7.86 10.56 5.84
CA ARG A 15 7.30 11.86 6.11
C ARG A 15 6.07 12.10 5.25
N ARG A 16 5.00 12.56 5.87
CA ARG A 16 3.77 12.91 5.17
C ARG A 16 3.73 14.39 4.82
N ALA A 17 2.83 14.74 3.90
CA ALA A 17 2.70 16.10 3.41
C ALA A 17 2.37 17.11 4.52
N ASN A 18 1.67 16.67 5.56
CA ASN A 18 1.31 17.54 6.69
C ASN A 18 2.42 17.68 7.74
N GLY A 19 3.61 17.15 7.47
CA GLY A 19 4.75 17.23 8.39
C GLY A 19 4.83 16.12 9.41
N SER A 20 3.83 15.25 9.49
CA SER A 20 3.88 14.09 10.38
C SER A 20 4.62 12.93 9.72
N TYR A 21 4.86 11.88 10.51
CA TYR A 21 5.55 10.67 10.05
C TYR A 21 4.67 9.47 10.31
N ILE A 22 4.83 8.45 9.46
CA ILE A 22 4.17 7.18 9.68
C ILE A 22 5.19 6.06 9.51
N ARG A 23 5.07 5.03 10.33
CA ARG A 23 5.80 3.78 10.19
C ARG A 23 4.90 2.63 10.61
N PHE A 24 5.18 1.47 10.07
CA PHE A 24 4.43 0.26 10.37
C PHE A 24 5.34 -0.76 11.04
N ASP A 25 4.74 -1.86 11.51
CA ASP A 25 5.51 -2.92 12.19
C ASP A 25 6.26 -3.82 11.21
N ASP A 26 5.90 -3.80 9.96
CA ASP A 26 6.52 -4.63 8.92
C ASP A 26 6.55 -3.90 7.58
N ASN A 27 7.15 -4.57 6.60
CA ASN A 27 7.13 -4.11 5.22
C ASN A 27 6.19 -5.03 4.42
N ALA A 28 5.40 -4.43 3.53
CA ALA A 28 4.48 -5.21 2.71
C ALA A 28 4.29 -4.58 1.35
N VAL A 29 4.05 -5.43 0.36
CA VAL A 29 3.74 -5.02 -1.00
C VAL A 29 2.50 -5.75 -1.48
N VAL A 30 1.82 -5.17 -2.47
CA VAL A 30 0.72 -5.81 -3.20
C VAL A 30 1.17 -6.03 -4.62
N LEU A 31 1.07 -7.25 -5.10
CA LEU A 31 1.48 -7.58 -6.46
C LEU A 31 0.44 -7.11 -7.47
N LEU A 32 0.91 -6.60 -8.59
CA LEU A 32 0.08 -6.09 -9.67
C LEU A 32 0.23 -6.98 -10.91
N ASN A 33 -0.81 -6.99 -11.73
CA ASN A 33 -0.77 -7.64 -13.05
C ASN A 33 -0.17 -6.67 -14.08
N ASN A 34 -0.12 -7.11 -15.34
CA ASN A 34 0.48 -6.31 -16.42
C ASN A 34 -0.31 -5.03 -16.72
N GLN A 35 -1.57 -4.97 -16.30
CA GLN A 35 -2.41 -3.80 -16.50
C GLN A 35 -2.35 -2.83 -15.33
N GLY A 36 -1.52 -3.12 -14.32
CA GLY A 36 -1.39 -2.26 -13.15
C GLY A 36 -2.48 -2.47 -12.11
N GLU A 37 -3.24 -3.55 -12.20
CA GLU A 37 -4.29 -3.88 -11.24
C GLU A 37 -3.81 -4.94 -10.26
N MET A 38 -4.47 -5.04 -9.10
CA MET A 38 -4.13 -6.05 -8.10
C MET A 38 -4.32 -7.46 -8.68
N ARG A 39 -3.38 -8.34 -8.36
CA ARG A 39 -3.47 -9.74 -8.77
C ARG A 39 -4.45 -10.53 -7.91
N GLY A 40 -4.63 -10.13 -6.66
CA GLY A 40 -5.56 -10.77 -5.74
C GLY A 40 -6.72 -9.88 -5.41
N THR A 41 -7.60 -10.35 -4.52
CA THR A 41 -8.79 -9.62 -4.09
C THR A 41 -8.77 -9.30 -2.60
N ARG A 42 -7.72 -9.70 -1.88
CA ARG A 42 -7.62 -9.48 -0.44
C ARG A 42 -6.33 -8.74 -0.10
N ILE A 43 -6.42 -7.91 0.91
CA ILE A 43 -5.27 -7.20 1.47
C ILE A 43 -5.21 -7.50 2.95
N PHE A 44 -4.03 -7.86 3.43
CA PHE A 44 -3.81 -8.19 4.84
C PHE A 44 -3.12 -7.03 5.54
N GLY A 45 -3.67 -6.62 6.66
CA GLY A 45 -3.10 -5.58 7.48
C GLY A 45 -3.35 -4.17 6.95
N PRO A 46 -2.86 -3.15 7.67
CA PRO A 46 -3.11 -1.76 7.31
C PRO A 46 -2.29 -1.34 6.09
N VAL A 47 -2.76 -0.30 5.40
CA VAL A 47 -2.05 0.34 4.30
C VAL A 47 -1.99 1.84 4.53
N ALA A 48 -1.03 2.48 3.88
CA ALA A 48 -0.89 3.94 3.97
C ALA A 48 -1.96 4.63 3.12
N ARG A 49 -2.56 5.68 3.69
CA ARG A 49 -3.65 6.40 3.02
C ARG A 49 -3.20 7.14 1.76
N GLU A 50 -1.90 7.38 1.60
CA GLU A 50 -1.36 8.04 0.41
C GLU A 50 -1.58 7.26 -0.87
N LEU A 51 -1.91 5.97 -0.76
CA LEU A 51 -2.21 5.15 -1.93
C LEU A 51 -3.52 5.53 -2.62
N ARG A 52 -4.33 6.35 -1.99
CA ARG A 52 -5.64 6.75 -2.54
C ARG A 52 -5.53 7.42 -3.90
N ASP A 53 -4.45 8.16 -4.14
CA ASP A 53 -4.31 8.94 -5.36
C ASP A 53 -4.16 8.08 -6.61
N GLN A 54 -3.48 6.92 -6.48
CA GLN A 54 -3.19 6.07 -7.64
C GLN A 54 -3.78 4.68 -7.53
N TYR A 55 -4.08 4.22 -6.31
CA TYR A 55 -4.45 2.84 -6.07
C TYR A 55 -5.69 2.77 -5.19
N MET A 56 -6.76 3.43 -5.66
CA MET A 56 -8.00 3.51 -4.91
C MET A 56 -8.59 2.14 -4.58
N LYS A 57 -8.40 1.17 -5.47
CA LYS A 57 -8.92 -0.18 -5.23
C LYS A 57 -8.22 -0.85 -4.06
N ILE A 58 -6.92 -0.61 -3.89
CA ILE A 58 -6.19 -1.11 -2.72
C ILE A 58 -6.78 -0.50 -1.45
N ILE A 59 -7.03 0.79 -1.46
CA ILE A 59 -7.62 1.49 -0.31
C ILE A 59 -8.99 0.90 0.03
N SER A 60 -9.83 0.64 -0.98
CA SER A 60 -11.18 0.14 -0.74
C SER A 60 -11.21 -1.29 -0.21
N LEU A 61 -10.18 -2.08 -0.49
CA LEU A 61 -10.10 -3.47 -0.04
C LEU A 61 -9.31 -3.63 1.26
N ALA A 62 -8.57 -2.62 1.68
CA ALA A 62 -7.74 -2.71 2.87
C ALA A 62 -8.60 -2.75 4.13
N PRO A 63 -8.25 -3.61 5.12
CA PRO A 63 -8.99 -3.67 6.37
C PRO A 63 -8.80 -2.43 7.23
N GLU A 64 -7.70 -1.72 7.05
CA GLU A 64 -7.40 -0.51 7.81
C GLU A 64 -6.55 0.42 6.95
N VAL A 65 -6.85 1.71 6.99
CA VAL A 65 -6.11 2.72 6.25
C VAL A 65 -5.57 3.73 7.25
N LEU A 66 -4.26 3.84 7.31
CA LEU A 66 -3.55 4.72 8.23
C LEU A 66 -2.70 5.72 7.43
#